data_4d951291420f6d3830fce2d31e333a08
#
_entry.id   4d951291420f6d3830fce2d31e333a08
#
_cell.length_a   1.000
_cell.length_b   1.000
_cell.length_c   1.000
_cell.angle_alpha   90.00
_cell.angle_beta   90.00
_cell.angle_gamma   90.00
#
_symmetry.space_group_name_H-M   'P 1'
#
loop_
_entity.id
_entity.type
_entity.pdbx_description
1 polymer ?
#
loop_
_entity_poly.entity_id
_entity_poly.type
_entity_poly.pdbx_seq_one_letter_code
_entity_poly.pdbx_strand_id
1 'polypeptide(L)'
;MIRAWPWPAGLAAPALALAVLAAVLAGPAGAAPLRKTVAATSGSGPGDPPDPMVAVLTDGHEIFLEAKPQPGEGLYGFALRLCGDRSGAADVAGANAGADRLLAGVRYRVPYDCLRGELKVRVATALFADDRAEPAGWRHRVRGVGALGRESLWHVARWFTGRGENFRAIREHNGLVEDEVAAGRELVIPGALLLPGFREAVARSPAAARPQVALAVSPAALRTAERPYRLEYRRDARGEVAVYRLAPGEALYSSVVVRFIGAVLAPDVNALAAEIAERSGIRDVTDIPIGHEIKIPLELLLPEYLPAAHPRRQEYEAALRESGRFTNQVRTADLSGVTVILDAGHGGVDVGASFGGVWESLYVYDIKLRIKELLERHTAARVVATTRDGEEFRILDRDVLPFSRGHTVLTNPPYPIADSAVGVNLRWYLANSAYSRALSAESDPQKVVFLSIHADSLHPTLRGAMTYIPAAAMRQGSFRKAGAVYEARQEWRERPAVSFAWKERVESEGLSRQLAEEMIAALDRRGVAIHPHKPVREKIVRNRSEFVPAVLRYNSVPAKILLEVCNLANGEDRKLLQTRAFRQRTAEAVVEAILRYYGQGEGLEESLRVAAAAGAG
;
A
#
# COMPACT_ATOMS: atom_id res chain seq x y z
N MET A 1 -47.06 39.86 14.48
CA MET A 1 -46.78 40.50 15.79
C MET A 1 -45.71 39.68 16.50
N ILE A 2 -44.43 39.99 16.29
CA ILE A 2 -43.31 39.39 17.01
C ILE A 2 -42.46 40.56 17.53
N ARG A 3 -42.38 40.68 18.84
CA ARG A 3 -41.64 41.74 19.55
C ARG A 3 -40.16 41.43 19.54
N ALA A 4 -39.39 42.39 19.09
CA ALA A 4 -37.94 42.46 19.26
C ALA A 4 -37.61 42.89 20.69
N TRP A 5 -36.53 42.32 21.27
CA TRP A 5 -35.91 42.76 22.53
C TRP A 5 -34.52 43.36 22.24
N PRO A 6 -34.15 44.45 22.89
CA PRO A 6 -32.95 45.19 22.55
C PRO A 6 -31.71 44.71 23.32
N TRP A 7 -30.56 44.82 22.65
CA TRP A 7 -29.22 44.66 23.25
C TRP A 7 -28.75 45.92 23.98
N PRO A 8 -28.09 45.80 25.13
CA PRO A 8 -27.34 46.91 25.68
C PRO A 8 -25.90 46.90 25.17
N ALA A 9 -25.41 48.06 24.78
CA ALA A 9 -24.05 48.33 24.37
C ALA A 9 -23.09 48.49 25.55
N GLY A 10 -21.85 48.05 25.37
CA GLY A 10 -20.67 48.58 26.03
C GLY A 10 -20.09 47.71 27.14
N LEU A 11 -18.94 47.14 26.89
CA LEU A 11 -17.70 47.35 27.61
C LEU A 11 -16.55 46.47 27.03
N ALA A 12 -15.38 47.08 27.02
CA ALA A 12 -14.14 46.66 26.38
C ALA A 12 -13.61 45.27 26.76
N ALA A 13 -13.16 44.50 25.76
CA ALA A 13 -12.09 43.53 25.94
C ALA A 13 -10.83 44.08 25.27
N PRO A 14 -9.69 43.98 25.93
CA PRO A 14 -8.77 42.94 25.53
C PRO A 14 -7.85 42.49 26.70
N ALA A 15 -7.85 41.24 27.07
CA ALA A 15 -6.76 40.63 27.85
C ALA A 15 -6.89 39.09 28.04
N LEU A 16 -7.83 38.41 27.40
CA LEU A 16 -8.02 36.96 27.63
C LEU A 16 -7.56 36.05 26.46
N ALA A 17 -7.13 36.62 25.35
CA ALA A 17 -6.73 35.81 24.17
C ALA A 17 -5.28 35.29 24.23
N LEU A 18 -4.43 35.77 25.14
CA LEU A 18 -3.04 35.29 25.26
C LEU A 18 -2.82 34.16 26.28
N ALA A 19 -3.78 33.90 27.17
CA ALA A 19 -3.64 32.88 28.21
C ALA A 19 -4.13 31.48 27.77
N VAL A 20 -4.95 31.37 26.73
CA VAL A 20 -5.46 30.07 26.25
C VAL A 20 -4.48 29.37 25.29
N LEU A 21 -3.55 30.10 24.67
CA LEU A 21 -2.54 29.50 23.78
C LEU A 21 -1.38 28.82 24.54
N ALA A 22 -1.23 29.09 25.85
CA ALA A 22 -0.19 28.48 26.68
C ALA A 22 -0.63 27.20 27.40
N ALA A 23 -1.94 26.91 27.46
CA ALA A 23 -2.48 25.76 28.21
C ALA A 23 -2.77 24.50 27.36
N VAL A 24 -2.67 24.57 26.05
CA VAL A 24 -2.86 23.39 25.14
C VAL A 24 -1.55 22.63 24.90
N LEU A 25 -0.42 23.09 25.45
CA LEU A 25 0.90 22.44 25.30
C LEU A 25 1.35 21.61 26.51
N ALA A 26 0.52 21.42 27.52
CA ALA A 26 0.81 20.56 28.65
C ALA A 26 0.02 19.25 28.52
N GLY A 27 0.50 18.33 27.68
CA GLY A 27 0.20 16.90 27.78
C GLY A 27 0.77 16.34 29.10
N PRO A 28 0.39 15.11 29.53
CA PRO A 28 0.88 14.49 30.75
C PRO A 28 2.40 14.52 30.78
N ALA A 29 3.01 14.69 31.95
CA ALA A 29 4.42 14.90 32.19
C ALA A 29 5.31 13.80 31.57
N GLY A 30 5.56 13.91 30.27
CA GLY A 30 6.59 13.15 29.55
C GLY A 30 7.94 13.87 29.68
N ALA A 31 9.01 13.15 29.42
CA ALA A 31 10.36 13.69 29.44
C ALA A 31 10.51 14.86 28.45
N ALA A 32 11.29 15.87 28.81
CA ALA A 32 11.53 17.00 27.91
C ALA A 32 12.20 16.52 26.59
N PRO A 33 11.71 16.94 25.41
CA PRO A 33 12.27 16.52 24.13
C PRO A 33 13.72 17.00 23.98
N LEU A 34 14.55 16.18 23.33
CA LEU A 34 15.89 16.58 22.96
C LEU A 34 15.84 17.61 21.84
N ARG A 35 16.48 18.74 22.02
CA ARG A 35 16.51 19.85 21.06
C ARG A 35 17.95 20.20 20.70
N LYS A 36 18.28 20.25 19.41
CA LYS A 36 19.61 20.57 18.88
C LYS A 36 19.51 21.53 17.70
N THR A 37 20.36 22.53 17.68
CA THR A 37 20.47 23.46 16.56
C THR A 37 21.03 22.77 15.33
N VAL A 38 20.38 22.93 14.18
CA VAL A 38 20.83 22.42 12.88
C VAL A 38 21.68 23.51 12.22
N ALA A 39 22.95 23.21 11.90
CA ALA A 39 23.87 24.15 11.27
C ALA A 39 23.29 24.75 9.98
N ALA A 40 23.48 26.04 9.73
CA ALA A 40 23.06 26.71 8.51
C ALA A 40 23.87 26.22 7.29
N THR A 41 23.26 26.25 6.08
CA THR A 41 24.03 26.07 4.83
C THR A 41 24.77 27.37 4.50
N SER A 42 26.05 27.28 4.12
CA SER A 42 26.79 28.36 3.50
C SER A 42 26.18 28.67 2.11
N GLY A 43 25.25 29.62 2.04
CA GLY A 43 24.56 29.94 0.77
C GLY A 43 23.45 31.00 0.87
N SER A 44 23.33 31.69 1.99
CA SER A 44 22.47 32.89 2.10
C SER A 44 23.28 34.12 1.69
N GLY A 45 22.72 34.93 0.75
CA GLY A 45 23.29 36.19 0.34
C GLY A 45 23.47 37.20 1.51
N PRO A 46 24.13 38.34 1.28
CA PRO A 46 24.45 39.29 2.35
C PRO A 46 23.18 39.98 2.87
N GLY A 47 22.72 39.53 4.03
CA GLY A 47 21.58 40.10 4.76
C GLY A 47 21.04 39.09 5.75
N ASP A 48 21.12 39.39 7.01
CA ASP A 48 20.72 38.69 8.24
C ASP A 48 21.07 37.19 8.34
N PRO A 49 21.65 36.73 9.47
CA PRO A 49 21.92 35.31 9.67
C PRO A 49 20.60 34.54 9.62
N PRO A 50 20.53 33.43 8.85
CA PRO A 50 19.34 32.61 8.79
C PRO A 50 18.99 32.13 10.20
N ASP A 51 17.74 32.33 10.58
CA ASP A 51 17.24 31.90 11.89
C ASP A 51 17.51 30.39 12.06
N PRO A 52 18.18 29.97 13.14
CA PRO A 52 18.64 28.60 13.27
C PRO A 52 17.45 27.63 13.35
N MET A 53 17.43 26.61 12.49
CA MET A 53 16.51 25.49 12.57
C MET A 53 16.85 24.61 13.77
N VAL A 54 15.86 23.96 14.38
CA VAL A 54 16.04 23.11 15.55
C VAL A 54 15.55 21.69 15.27
N ALA A 55 16.43 20.72 15.38
CA ALA A 55 16.07 19.32 15.38
C ALA A 55 15.49 18.92 16.75
N VAL A 56 14.40 18.20 16.76
CA VAL A 56 13.68 17.79 17.97
C VAL A 56 13.44 16.29 17.92
N LEU A 57 13.85 15.57 18.96
CA LEU A 57 13.51 14.16 19.19
C LEU A 57 12.61 14.11 20.43
N THR A 58 11.41 13.56 20.28
CA THR A 58 10.42 13.41 21.35
C THR A 58 10.65 12.12 22.17
N ASP A 59 9.97 11.99 23.29
CA ASP A 59 9.93 10.77 24.11
C ASP A 59 9.31 9.56 23.37
N GLY A 60 8.41 9.82 22.41
CA GLY A 60 7.91 8.81 21.48
C GLY A 60 8.84 8.47 20.31
N HIS A 61 10.10 8.89 20.35
CA HIS A 61 11.11 8.66 19.29
C HIS A 61 10.75 9.25 17.92
N GLU A 62 9.81 10.20 17.87
CA GLU A 62 9.51 10.95 16.66
C GLU A 62 10.49 12.12 16.48
N ILE A 63 11.01 12.29 15.26
CA ILE A 63 11.92 13.38 14.91
C ILE A 63 11.16 14.45 14.14
N PHE A 64 11.40 15.71 14.51
CA PHE A 64 10.89 16.89 13.82
C PHE A 64 12.02 17.89 13.54
N LEU A 65 11.85 18.68 12.50
CA LEU A 65 12.61 19.91 12.29
C LEU A 65 11.71 21.09 12.59
N GLU A 66 12.07 21.94 13.55
CA GLU A 66 11.39 23.20 13.80
C GLU A 66 12.08 24.32 13.03
N ALA A 67 11.32 24.99 12.16
CA ALA A 67 11.80 26.08 11.31
C ALA A 67 10.79 27.23 11.29
N LYS A 68 11.25 28.45 10.96
CA LYS A 68 10.38 29.59 10.70
C LYS A 68 10.13 29.73 9.19
N PRO A 69 8.95 30.20 8.77
CA PRO A 69 8.72 30.57 7.39
C PRO A 69 9.56 31.80 7.01
N GLN A 70 9.97 31.88 5.76
CA GLN A 70 10.61 33.06 5.20
C GLN A 70 9.58 34.19 4.97
N PRO A 71 9.98 35.46 4.88
CA PRO A 71 9.06 36.54 4.56
C PRO A 71 8.26 36.25 3.28
N GLY A 72 6.93 36.29 3.37
CA GLY A 72 6.03 35.97 2.25
C GLY A 72 5.84 34.48 1.93
N GLU A 73 6.47 33.58 2.68
CA GLU A 73 6.38 32.15 2.46
C GLU A 73 5.10 31.58 3.08
N GLY A 74 4.19 31.08 2.25
CA GLY A 74 3.01 30.31 2.68
C GLY A 74 3.34 28.84 2.90
N LEU A 75 2.35 28.07 3.40
CA LEU A 75 2.48 26.66 3.77
C LEU A 75 3.08 25.79 2.63
N TYR A 76 2.63 26.00 1.40
CA TYR A 76 3.14 25.24 0.23
C TYR A 76 4.60 25.59 -0.10
N GLY A 77 5.00 26.86 0.02
CA GLY A 77 6.39 27.28 -0.16
C GLY A 77 7.31 26.71 0.90
N PHE A 78 6.86 26.78 2.15
CA PHE A 78 7.55 26.23 3.31
C PHE A 78 7.78 24.71 3.18
N ALA A 79 6.74 23.95 2.78
CA ALA A 79 6.85 22.54 2.51
C ALA A 79 7.81 22.26 1.33
N LEU A 80 7.70 22.99 0.22
CA LEU A 80 8.61 22.83 -0.93
C LEU A 80 10.07 23.06 -0.51
N ARG A 81 10.34 24.05 0.29
CA ARG A 81 11.71 24.37 0.77
C ARG A 81 12.28 23.28 1.68
N LEU A 82 11.48 22.74 2.60
CA LEU A 82 11.98 21.81 3.64
C LEU A 82 11.76 20.33 3.29
N CYS A 83 10.65 19.99 2.65
CA CYS A 83 10.35 18.64 2.22
C CYS A 83 10.83 18.34 0.77
N GLY A 84 11.07 19.38 -0.04
CA GLY A 84 11.41 19.23 -1.46
C GLY A 84 10.18 19.10 -2.36
N ASP A 85 8.99 19.07 -1.79
CA ASP A 85 7.72 18.85 -2.47
C ASP A 85 6.60 19.65 -1.77
N ARG A 86 5.62 20.13 -2.54
CA ARG A 86 4.44 20.83 -2.02
C ARG A 86 3.45 19.90 -1.31
N SER A 87 3.49 18.60 -1.61
CA SER A 87 2.64 17.60 -0.95
C SER A 87 2.93 17.48 0.54
N GLY A 88 4.15 17.76 0.99
CA GLY A 88 4.51 17.84 2.40
C GLY A 88 3.74 18.90 3.20
N ALA A 89 2.98 19.79 2.54
CA ALA A 89 2.16 20.80 3.21
C ALA A 89 1.10 20.17 4.14
N ALA A 90 0.52 19.04 3.77
CA ALA A 90 -0.44 18.30 4.59
C ALA A 90 0.22 17.73 5.85
N ASP A 91 1.43 17.19 5.72
CA ASP A 91 2.20 16.65 6.85
C ASP A 91 2.61 17.77 7.82
N VAL A 92 3.04 18.92 7.27
CA VAL A 92 3.37 20.11 8.07
C VAL A 92 2.12 20.63 8.78
N ALA A 93 0.98 20.76 8.09
CA ALA A 93 -0.27 21.20 8.70
C ALA A 93 -0.70 20.24 9.83
N GLY A 94 -0.66 18.93 9.58
CA GLY A 94 -1.00 17.90 10.57
C GLY A 94 -0.12 17.95 11.82
N ALA A 95 1.18 18.20 11.67
CA ALA A 95 2.11 18.36 12.79
C ALA A 95 1.95 19.68 13.57
N ASN A 96 1.12 20.61 13.09
CA ASN A 96 0.89 21.94 13.65
C ASN A 96 -0.61 22.26 13.85
N ALA A 97 -1.37 21.31 14.38
CA ALA A 97 -2.80 21.45 14.71
C ALA A 97 -3.68 21.89 13.51
N GLY A 98 -3.33 21.46 12.30
CA GLY A 98 -4.09 21.77 11.09
C GLY A 98 -3.87 23.19 10.53
N ALA A 99 -2.75 23.83 10.88
CA ALA A 99 -2.44 25.18 10.41
C ALA A 99 -2.50 25.30 8.88
N ASP A 100 -3.40 26.13 8.38
CA ASP A 100 -3.56 26.45 6.95
C ASP A 100 -2.74 27.66 6.51
N ARG A 101 -2.32 28.50 7.49
CA ARG A 101 -1.49 29.69 7.29
C ARG A 101 -0.31 29.71 8.26
N LEU A 102 0.83 30.17 7.76
CA LEU A 102 2.04 30.34 8.56
C LEU A 102 2.23 31.82 8.93
N LEU A 103 2.54 32.06 10.20
CA LEU A 103 2.81 33.40 10.73
C LEU A 103 4.31 33.64 10.76
N ALA A 104 4.72 34.86 10.38
CA ALA A 104 6.12 35.27 10.44
C ALA A 104 6.62 35.26 11.89
N GLY A 105 7.84 34.77 12.09
CA GLY A 105 8.47 34.68 13.42
C GLY A 105 8.06 33.46 14.24
N VAL A 106 6.98 32.74 13.88
CA VAL A 106 6.54 31.51 14.55
C VAL A 106 7.31 30.30 14.02
N ARG A 107 7.72 29.38 14.91
CA ARG A 107 8.34 28.10 14.53
C ARG A 107 7.27 27.05 14.30
N TYR A 108 7.40 26.33 13.20
CA TYR A 108 6.53 25.23 12.83
C TYR A 108 7.31 23.93 12.79
N ARG A 109 6.66 22.84 13.23
CA ARG A 109 7.20 21.47 13.17
C ARG A 109 7.04 20.89 11.77
N VAL A 110 8.11 20.32 11.26
CA VAL A 110 8.15 19.60 9.99
C VAL A 110 8.53 18.16 10.29
N PRO A 111 7.68 17.16 9.99
CA PRO A 111 7.99 15.77 10.25
C PRO A 111 9.26 15.32 9.53
N TYR A 112 10.09 14.54 10.19
CA TYR A 112 11.34 14.03 9.63
C TYR A 112 11.13 13.27 8.33
N ASP A 113 10.05 12.48 8.26
CA ASP A 113 9.76 11.62 7.10
C ASP A 113 9.52 12.44 5.83
N CYS A 114 8.98 13.64 5.93
CA CYS A 114 8.79 14.50 4.76
C CYS A 114 10.07 15.27 4.34
N LEU A 115 11.05 15.43 5.21
CA LEU A 115 12.24 16.24 4.91
C LEU A 115 12.99 15.71 3.68
N ARG A 116 13.50 16.64 2.86
CA ARG A 116 14.43 16.29 1.77
C ARG A 116 15.71 15.66 2.31
N GLY A 117 16.34 14.77 1.51
CA GLY A 117 17.46 13.93 1.94
C GLY A 117 18.60 14.65 2.65
N GLU A 118 19.01 15.82 2.14
CA GLU A 118 20.05 16.65 2.74
C GLU A 118 19.69 17.14 4.15
N LEU A 119 18.42 17.56 4.36
CA LEU A 119 17.95 17.99 5.67
C LEU A 119 17.82 16.83 6.64
N LYS A 120 17.44 15.63 6.18
CA LYS A 120 17.44 14.42 7.02
C LYS A 120 18.82 14.13 7.58
N VAL A 121 19.86 14.18 6.75
CA VAL A 121 21.26 13.99 7.20
C VAL A 121 21.65 15.04 8.24
N ARG A 122 21.36 16.31 7.98
CA ARG A 122 21.69 17.42 8.91
C ARG A 122 20.96 17.30 10.24
N VAL A 123 19.68 16.94 10.22
CA VAL A 123 18.86 16.71 11.43
C VAL A 123 19.41 15.53 12.22
N ALA A 124 19.72 14.42 11.58
CA ALA A 124 20.30 13.25 12.22
C ALA A 124 21.69 13.57 12.81
N THR A 125 22.57 14.25 12.07
CA THR A 125 23.91 14.66 12.58
C THR A 125 23.81 15.62 13.77
N ALA A 126 22.81 16.50 13.79
CA ALA A 126 22.58 17.40 14.92
C ALA A 126 22.09 16.65 16.18
N LEU A 127 21.21 15.68 16.02
CA LEU A 127 20.68 14.87 17.12
C LEU A 127 21.68 13.81 17.61
N PHE A 128 22.43 13.20 16.69
CA PHE A 128 23.35 12.09 16.91
C PHE A 128 24.79 12.54 16.56
N ALA A 129 25.39 13.31 17.45
CA ALA A 129 26.66 13.98 17.19
C ALA A 129 27.86 13.00 16.97
N ASP A 130 27.76 11.77 17.45
CA ASP A 130 28.77 10.73 17.29
C ASP A 130 28.62 9.94 15.97
N ASP A 131 27.55 10.20 15.23
CA ASP A 131 27.27 9.51 13.98
C ASP A 131 28.16 10.02 12.84
N ARG A 132 28.55 9.09 11.96
CA ARG A 132 29.42 9.41 10.83
C ARG A 132 29.21 8.48 9.62
N ALA A 133 29.52 9.01 8.45
CA ALA A 133 29.59 8.24 7.22
C ALA A 133 30.91 7.43 7.17
N GLU A 134 30.80 6.14 6.83
CA GLU A 134 31.95 5.22 6.66
C GLU A 134 31.78 4.44 5.34
N PRO A 135 32.86 3.85 4.78
CA PRO A 135 32.79 3.09 3.53
C PRO A 135 31.77 1.95 3.53
N ALA A 136 31.51 1.33 4.69
CA ALA A 136 30.56 0.25 4.86
C ALA A 136 29.11 0.73 5.00
N GLY A 137 28.89 2.03 5.26
CA GLY A 137 27.56 2.58 5.50
C GLY A 137 27.57 3.76 6.47
N TRP A 138 26.53 3.89 7.25
CA TRP A 138 26.39 4.93 8.28
C TRP A 138 26.61 4.33 9.65
N ARG A 139 27.56 4.87 10.42
CA ARG A 139 27.81 4.44 11.79
C ARG A 139 26.98 5.27 12.74
N HIS A 140 26.14 4.61 13.52
CA HIS A 140 25.26 5.20 14.53
C HIS A 140 25.66 4.70 15.92
N ARG A 141 25.71 5.60 16.90
CA ARG A 141 25.96 5.26 18.30
C ARG A 141 24.67 5.27 19.09
N VAL A 142 24.22 4.07 19.53
CA VAL A 142 22.99 3.87 20.27
C VAL A 142 23.00 4.67 21.58
N ARG A 143 21.96 5.43 21.82
CA ARG A 143 21.81 6.23 23.03
C ARG A 143 21.32 5.39 24.19
N GLY A 144 21.76 5.77 25.38
CA GLY A 144 21.34 5.12 26.61
C GLY A 144 19.92 5.45 27.03
N VAL A 145 19.44 4.72 28.02
CA VAL A 145 18.20 5.01 28.72
C VAL A 145 18.34 6.36 29.41
N GLY A 146 17.77 7.38 28.79
CA GLY A 146 17.61 8.72 29.37
C GLY A 146 16.14 9.01 29.55
N ALA A 147 15.82 10.30 29.79
CA ALA A 147 14.44 10.76 29.89
C ALA A 147 13.56 10.45 28.65
N LEU A 148 14.19 10.14 27.49
CA LEU A 148 13.52 9.81 26.22
C LEU A 148 13.35 8.31 25.95
N GLY A 149 13.68 7.44 26.91
CA GLY A 149 13.61 5.99 26.71
C GLY A 149 14.81 5.41 25.93
N ARG A 150 14.75 4.11 25.62
CA ARG A 150 15.80 3.37 24.94
C ARG A 150 15.56 3.35 23.42
N GLU A 151 16.59 3.68 22.63
CA GLU A 151 16.54 3.50 21.18
C GLU A 151 16.48 2.00 20.83
N SER A 152 15.50 1.60 20.04
CA SER A 152 15.42 0.24 19.49
C SER A 152 16.03 0.20 18.09
N LEU A 153 16.48 -0.99 17.65
CA LEU A 153 16.93 -1.20 16.26
C LEU A 153 15.87 -0.80 15.23
N TRP A 154 14.60 -0.92 15.58
CA TRP A 154 13.49 -0.50 14.72
C TRP A 154 13.48 1.03 14.49
N HIS A 155 13.68 1.84 15.56
CA HIS A 155 13.79 3.29 15.44
C HIS A 155 15.00 3.69 14.60
N VAL A 156 16.16 3.09 14.88
CA VAL A 156 17.39 3.31 14.11
C VAL A 156 17.16 2.98 12.63
N ALA A 157 16.57 1.83 12.33
CA ALA A 157 16.26 1.44 10.97
C ALA A 157 15.32 2.46 10.30
N ARG A 158 14.24 2.88 10.98
CA ARG A 158 13.30 3.88 10.46
C ARG A 158 13.99 5.20 10.13
N TRP A 159 14.82 5.72 11.03
CA TRP A 159 15.47 7.02 10.83
C TRP A 159 16.46 7.06 9.67
N PHE A 160 17.26 6.02 9.49
CA PHE A 160 18.32 6.00 8.50
C PHE A 160 17.95 5.32 7.19
N THR A 161 16.99 4.41 7.22
CA THR A 161 16.59 3.65 6.03
C THR A 161 15.16 3.96 5.55
N GLY A 162 14.40 4.73 6.32
CA GLY A 162 12.98 5.01 6.06
C GLY A 162 12.05 3.82 6.39
N ARG A 163 12.58 2.69 6.84
CA ARG A 163 11.84 1.45 7.11
C ARG A 163 12.30 0.81 8.41
N GLY A 164 11.41 0.72 9.39
CA GLY A 164 11.70 0.04 10.65
C GLY A 164 12.06 -1.43 10.45
N GLU A 165 11.45 -2.11 9.47
CA GLU A 165 11.67 -3.53 9.16
C GLU A 165 13.12 -3.87 8.77
N ASN A 166 13.88 -2.89 8.30
CA ASN A 166 15.31 -3.05 8.00
C ASN A 166 16.16 -3.30 9.26
N PHE A 167 15.58 -3.23 10.47
CA PHE A 167 16.27 -3.56 11.71
C PHE A 167 16.89 -4.96 11.69
N ARG A 168 16.26 -5.92 11.00
CA ARG A 168 16.76 -7.29 10.88
C ARG A 168 18.08 -7.35 10.11
N ALA A 169 18.15 -6.65 8.97
CA ALA A 169 19.36 -6.57 8.17
C ALA A 169 20.48 -5.80 8.91
N ILE A 170 20.11 -4.75 9.68
CA ILE A 170 21.05 -4.03 10.55
C ILE A 170 21.56 -4.95 11.67
N ARG A 171 20.68 -5.73 12.30
CA ARG A 171 21.01 -6.71 13.32
C ARG A 171 22.00 -7.74 12.80
N GLU A 172 21.70 -8.38 11.68
CA GLU A 172 22.51 -9.40 11.05
C GLU A 172 23.88 -8.85 10.66
N HIS A 173 23.91 -7.67 10.02
CA HIS A 173 25.14 -7.01 9.62
C HIS A 173 26.08 -6.69 10.81
N ASN A 174 25.52 -6.40 11.99
CA ASN A 174 26.26 -6.07 13.21
C ASN A 174 26.51 -7.28 14.13
N GLY A 175 26.16 -8.49 13.69
CA GLY A 175 26.34 -9.72 14.46
C GLY A 175 25.60 -9.72 15.80
N LEU A 176 24.41 -9.08 15.87
CA LEU A 176 23.63 -9.02 17.09
C LEU A 176 22.75 -10.25 17.22
N VAL A 177 22.77 -10.88 18.38
CA VAL A 177 21.93 -12.03 18.69
C VAL A 177 20.52 -11.59 19.10
N GLU A 178 20.41 -10.45 19.80
CA GLU A 178 19.17 -9.87 20.33
C GLU A 178 18.85 -8.54 19.63
N ASP A 179 17.57 -8.16 19.67
CA ASP A 179 17.10 -6.88 19.11
C ASP A 179 17.35 -5.71 20.08
N GLU A 180 17.65 -6.01 21.34
CA GLU A 180 18.08 -5.03 22.33
C GLU A 180 19.56 -4.69 22.15
N VAL A 181 19.83 -3.40 21.97
CA VAL A 181 21.20 -2.90 21.81
C VAL A 181 21.60 -2.10 23.03
N ALA A 182 22.75 -2.45 23.61
CA ALA A 182 23.27 -1.71 24.75
C ALA A 182 23.60 -0.27 24.38
N ALA A 183 23.33 0.65 25.32
CA ALA A 183 23.72 2.03 25.19
C ALA A 183 25.22 2.18 24.93
N GLY A 184 25.58 3.09 24.04
CA GLY A 184 26.97 3.35 23.63
C GLY A 184 27.49 2.39 22.57
N ARG A 185 26.76 1.33 22.22
CA ARG A 185 27.16 0.44 21.14
C ARG A 185 27.09 1.16 19.79
N GLU A 186 28.10 0.97 18.98
CA GLU A 186 28.12 1.46 17.61
C GLU A 186 27.49 0.42 16.68
N LEU A 187 26.61 0.89 15.80
CA LEU A 187 25.93 0.10 14.76
C LEU A 187 26.35 0.62 13.40
N VAL A 188 26.65 -0.27 12.48
CA VAL A 188 26.83 0.07 11.07
C VAL A 188 25.51 -0.20 10.35
N ILE A 189 24.91 0.85 9.77
CA ILE A 189 23.76 0.71 8.91
C ILE A 189 24.28 0.57 7.47
N PRO A 190 24.08 -0.61 6.81
CA PRO A 190 24.64 -0.88 5.50
C PRO A 190 24.27 0.17 4.46
N GLY A 191 25.24 0.59 3.63
CA GLY A 191 25.04 1.63 2.62
C GLY A 191 23.88 1.34 1.65
N ALA A 192 23.65 0.07 1.31
CA ALA A 192 22.54 -0.35 0.45
C ALA A 192 21.14 -0.09 1.06
N LEU A 193 21.03 -0.04 2.38
CA LEU A 193 19.77 0.19 3.08
C LEU A 193 19.47 1.67 3.33
N LEU A 194 20.48 2.54 3.26
CA LEU A 194 20.37 3.95 3.62
C LEU A 194 19.42 4.72 2.69
N LEU A 195 18.74 5.71 3.24
CA LEU A 195 18.04 6.73 2.47
C LEU A 195 19.01 7.50 1.53
N PRO A 196 18.53 8.03 0.39
CA PRO A 196 19.39 8.68 -0.61
C PRO A 196 20.38 9.69 -0.05
N GLY A 197 19.93 10.61 0.80
CA GLY A 197 20.80 11.63 1.40
C GLY A 197 21.97 11.05 2.23
N PHE A 198 21.72 9.97 2.99
CA PHE A 198 22.77 9.27 3.74
C PHE A 198 23.70 8.50 2.82
N ARG A 199 23.19 7.87 1.76
CA ARG A 199 24.04 7.21 0.73
C ARG A 199 24.98 8.19 0.06
N GLU A 200 24.50 9.38 -0.29
CA GLU A 200 25.33 10.45 -0.85
C GLU A 200 26.38 10.96 0.13
N ALA A 201 26.06 11.04 1.42
CA ALA A 201 27.02 11.41 2.46
C ALA A 201 28.12 10.33 2.61
N VAL A 202 27.75 9.05 2.57
CA VAL A 202 28.68 7.92 2.56
C VAL A 202 29.59 7.94 1.32
N ALA A 203 29.04 8.18 0.13
CA ALA A 203 29.80 8.23 -1.13
C ALA A 203 30.81 9.40 -1.16
N ARG A 204 30.52 10.50 -0.46
CA ARG A 204 31.41 11.68 -0.33
C ARG A 204 32.47 11.55 0.76
N SER A 205 32.41 10.48 1.57
CA SER A 205 33.38 10.26 2.65
C SER A 205 34.78 9.97 2.09
N PRO A 206 35.86 10.62 2.58
CA PRO A 206 37.23 10.40 2.07
C PRO A 206 37.74 8.95 2.16
N ALA A 207 37.09 8.11 2.97
CA ALA A 207 37.44 6.69 3.14
C ALA A 207 36.80 5.77 2.08
N ALA A 208 35.93 6.29 1.19
CA ALA A 208 35.21 5.49 0.17
C ALA A 208 36.06 5.07 -1.05
N ALA A 209 37.34 5.49 -1.12
CA ALA A 209 38.22 5.27 -2.29
C ALA A 209 38.91 3.90 -2.35
N ARG A 210 38.48 2.87 -1.62
CA ARG A 210 38.99 1.49 -1.75
C ARG A 210 37.91 0.58 -2.38
N PRO A 211 38.32 -0.31 -3.34
CA PRO A 211 37.35 -1.16 -4.03
C PRO A 211 36.71 -2.13 -3.04
N GLN A 212 35.40 -1.99 -2.86
CA GLN A 212 34.60 -2.97 -2.14
C GLN A 212 34.37 -4.18 -3.05
N VAL A 213 34.67 -5.35 -2.53
CA VAL A 213 34.13 -6.61 -3.07
C VAL A 213 32.63 -6.54 -2.86
N ALA A 214 31.91 -6.38 -3.94
CA ALA A 214 30.45 -6.41 -3.94
C ALA A 214 30.02 -7.84 -3.58
N LEU A 215 29.63 -8.06 -2.33
CA LEU A 215 28.74 -9.16 -1.99
C LEU A 215 27.38 -8.80 -2.63
N ALA A 216 27.16 -9.36 -3.81
CA ALA A 216 25.86 -9.35 -4.46
C ALA A 216 24.89 -10.12 -3.56
N VAL A 217 24.14 -9.37 -2.74
CA VAL A 217 22.95 -9.92 -2.08
C VAL A 217 21.93 -10.14 -3.18
N SER A 218 21.79 -11.40 -3.58
CA SER A 218 20.78 -11.82 -4.55
C SER A 218 19.40 -11.34 -4.10
N PRO A 219 18.58 -10.76 -5.01
CA PRO A 219 17.18 -10.41 -4.71
C PRO A 219 16.33 -11.58 -4.19
N ALA A 220 16.79 -12.82 -4.42
CA ALA A 220 16.15 -14.04 -3.90
C ALA A 220 16.28 -14.19 -2.37
N ALA A 221 17.20 -13.49 -1.70
CA ALA A 221 17.33 -13.54 -0.24
C ALA A 221 16.34 -12.64 0.50
N LEU A 222 15.58 -11.82 -0.21
CA LEU A 222 14.47 -11.01 0.34
C LEU A 222 13.12 -11.75 0.34
N ARG A 223 13.08 -13.00 -0.09
CA ARG A 223 11.96 -13.87 0.27
C ARG A 223 12.04 -14.03 1.78
N THR A 224 11.14 -13.38 2.50
CA THR A 224 10.80 -13.78 3.85
C THR A 224 10.32 -15.23 3.73
N ALA A 225 11.25 -16.19 3.91
CA ALA A 225 10.86 -17.53 4.27
C ALA A 225 9.92 -17.35 5.44
N GLU A 226 8.64 -17.67 5.26
CA GLU A 226 7.69 -17.65 6.37
C GLU A 226 8.33 -18.50 7.45
N ARG A 227 8.74 -17.85 8.55
CA ARG A 227 9.23 -18.61 9.70
C ARG A 227 8.11 -19.57 10.06
N PRO A 228 8.40 -20.89 10.24
CA PRO A 228 7.37 -21.83 10.61
C PRO A 228 6.73 -21.33 11.89
N TYR A 229 5.49 -20.84 11.78
CA TYR A 229 4.70 -20.45 12.94
C TYR A 229 4.24 -21.72 13.67
N ARG A 230 4.19 -21.67 15.00
CA ARG A 230 3.61 -22.74 15.80
C ARG A 230 2.40 -22.19 16.52
N LEU A 231 1.22 -22.72 16.20
CA LEU A 231 0.00 -22.48 16.95
C LEU A 231 -0.24 -23.67 17.90
N GLU A 232 -0.51 -23.35 19.15
CA GLU A 232 -0.95 -24.32 20.15
C GLU A 232 -2.44 -24.09 20.38
N TYR A 233 -3.24 -25.16 20.36
CA TYR A 233 -4.68 -25.05 20.56
C TYR A 233 -5.02 -25.42 21.99
N ARG A 234 -5.76 -24.56 22.68
CA ARG A 234 -6.15 -24.69 24.08
C ARG A 234 -7.59 -24.24 24.26
N ARG A 235 -8.17 -24.58 25.42
CA ARG A 235 -9.46 -24.05 25.86
C ARG A 235 -9.23 -23.17 27.08
N ASP A 236 -9.76 -21.97 27.09
CA ASP A 236 -9.83 -21.09 28.26
C ASP A 236 -11.29 -20.90 28.73
N ALA A 237 -11.52 -20.05 29.75
CA ALA A 237 -12.85 -19.78 30.30
C ALA A 237 -13.83 -19.16 29.26
N ARG A 238 -13.33 -18.55 28.18
CA ARG A 238 -14.13 -17.89 27.12
C ARG A 238 -14.28 -18.76 25.87
N GLY A 239 -13.73 -19.98 25.81
CA GLY A 239 -13.84 -20.89 24.67
C GLY A 239 -12.49 -21.38 24.12
N GLU A 240 -12.50 -21.91 22.90
CA GLU A 240 -11.31 -22.43 22.24
C GLU A 240 -10.46 -21.33 21.63
N VAL A 241 -9.14 -21.43 21.82
CA VAL A 241 -8.17 -20.45 21.36
C VAL A 241 -6.97 -21.13 20.69
N ALA A 242 -6.42 -20.50 19.67
CA ALA A 242 -5.06 -20.73 19.23
C ALA A 242 -4.14 -19.78 19.99
N VAL A 243 -3.06 -20.31 20.53
CA VAL A 243 -2.02 -19.53 21.23
C VAL A 243 -0.83 -19.42 20.32
N TYR A 244 -0.48 -18.18 20.00
CA TYR A 244 0.70 -17.81 19.24
C TYR A 244 1.69 -17.06 20.12
N ARG A 245 2.96 -17.44 20.10
CA ARG A 245 4.02 -16.70 20.79
C ARG A 245 4.61 -15.66 19.86
N LEU A 246 4.42 -14.38 20.20
CA LEU A 246 4.88 -13.27 19.37
C LEU A 246 6.39 -13.34 19.18
N ALA A 247 6.84 -13.38 17.93
CA ALA A 247 8.26 -13.43 17.59
C ALA A 247 8.87 -12.03 17.53
N PRO A 248 10.21 -11.90 17.63
CA PRO A 248 10.90 -10.62 17.49
C PRO A 248 10.53 -9.91 16.19
N GLY A 249 10.15 -8.63 16.30
CA GLY A 249 9.79 -7.78 15.16
C GLY A 249 8.42 -8.03 14.56
N GLU A 250 7.59 -8.84 15.20
CA GLU A 250 6.19 -9.00 14.86
C GLU A 250 5.32 -8.01 15.65
N ALA A 251 4.24 -7.57 15.02
CA ALA A 251 3.26 -6.70 15.63
C ALA A 251 1.88 -7.35 15.62
N LEU A 252 1.04 -7.03 16.64
CA LEU A 252 -0.30 -7.58 16.76
C LEU A 252 -1.14 -7.34 15.49
N TYR A 253 -1.07 -6.13 14.93
CA TYR A 253 -1.83 -5.73 13.75
C TYR A 253 -1.43 -6.51 12.49
N SER A 254 -0.18 -6.39 12.07
CA SER A 254 0.30 -6.94 10.78
C SER A 254 0.62 -8.42 10.83
N SER A 255 1.23 -8.89 11.94
CA SER A 255 1.72 -10.28 12.02
C SER A 255 0.71 -11.25 12.63
N VAL A 256 -0.25 -10.77 13.42
CA VAL A 256 -1.26 -11.64 14.02
C VAL A 256 -2.61 -11.51 13.34
N VAL A 257 -3.21 -10.31 13.37
CA VAL A 257 -4.56 -10.10 12.80
C VAL A 257 -4.57 -10.35 11.30
N VAL A 258 -3.65 -9.73 10.57
CA VAL A 258 -3.60 -9.87 9.10
C VAL A 258 -3.26 -11.29 8.68
N ARG A 259 -2.30 -11.92 9.33
CA ARG A 259 -1.84 -13.27 8.99
C ARG A 259 -2.87 -14.33 9.33
N PHE A 260 -3.31 -14.39 10.58
CA PHE A 260 -4.12 -15.52 11.08
C PHE A 260 -5.62 -15.31 10.91
N ILE A 261 -6.10 -14.07 10.82
CA ILE A 261 -7.53 -13.76 10.68
C ILE A 261 -7.86 -13.27 9.26
N GLY A 262 -6.88 -12.72 8.54
CA GLY A 262 -7.06 -12.28 7.15
C GLY A 262 -7.73 -10.92 7.00
N ALA A 263 -8.04 -10.21 8.08
CA ALA A 263 -8.52 -8.84 8.02
C ALA A 263 -7.40 -7.91 7.54
N VAL A 264 -7.71 -7.00 6.63
CA VAL A 264 -6.73 -6.07 6.03
C VAL A 264 -7.20 -4.61 6.10
N LEU A 265 -8.50 -4.36 6.20
CA LEU A 265 -9.06 -3.01 6.31
C LEU A 265 -8.80 -2.42 7.70
N ALA A 266 -8.38 -1.17 7.77
CA ALA A 266 -7.97 -0.54 9.02
C ALA A 266 -9.00 -0.63 10.16
N PRO A 267 -10.31 -0.38 9.96
CA PRO A 267 -11.30 -0.51 11.03
C PRO A 267 -11.38 -1.94 11.59
N ASP A 268 -11.37 -2.96 10.72
CA ASP A 268 -11.45 -4.36 11.14
C ASP A 268 -10.17 -4.82 11.83
N VAL A 269 -9.00 -4.44 11.30
CA VAL A 269 -7.70 -4.76 11.91
C VAL A 269 -7.61 -4.18 13.31
N ASN A 270 -8.00 -2.91 13.49
CA ASN A 270 -7.97 -2.24 14.80
C ASN A 270 -8.95 -2.87 15.80
N ALA A 271 -10.17 -3.16 15.37
CA ALA A 271 -11.19 -3.79 16.24
C ALA A 271 -10.78 -5.19 16.68
N LEU A 272 -10.27 -6.01 15.77
CA LEU A 272 -9.80 -7.37 16.06
C LEU A 272 -8.53 -7.36 16.91
N ALA A 273 -7.62 -6.43 16.67
CA ALA A 273 -6.43 -6.29 17.51
C ALA A 273 -6.79 -5.90 18.94
N ALA A 274 -7.76 -5.03 19.17
CA ALA A 274 -8.25 -4.67 20.49
C ALA A 274 -8.88 -5.88 21.21
N GLU A 275 -9.70 -6.67 20.52
CA GLU A 275 -10.31 -7.90 21.06
C GLU A 275 -9.26 -8.94 21.46
N ILE A 276 -8.26 -9.16 20.61
CA ILE A 276 -7.16 -10.08 20.88
C ILE A 276 -6.28 -9.58 22.03
N ALA A 277 -5.99 -8.28 22.08
CA ALA A 277 -5.22 -7.66 23.15
C ALA A 277 -5.89 -7.86 24.50
N GLU A 278 -7.20 -7.57 24.60
CA GLU A 278 -7.97 -7.81 25.82
C GLU A 278 -7.91 -9.29 26.25
N ARG A 279 -8.15 -10.22 25.31
CA ARG A 279 -8.14 -11.67 25.60
C ARG A 279 -6.76 -12.19 26.00
N SER A 280 -5.70 -11.57 25.51
CA SER A 280 -4.30 -11.92 25.77
C SER A 280 -3.72 -11.22 27.00
N GLY A 281 -4.48 -10.33 27.67
CA GLY A 281 -4.01 -9.55 28.82
C GLY A 281 -3.00 -8.46 28.46
N ILE A 282 -3.00 -8.00 27.20
CA ILE A 282 -2.12 -6.95 26.70
C ILE A 282 -2.75 -5.60 27.07
N ARG A 283 -2.02 -4.77 27.81
CA ARG A 283 -2.44 -3.42 28.20
C ARG A 283 -2.00 -2.36 27.22
N ASP A 284 -0.84 -2.56 26.61
CA ASP A 284 -0.26 -1.68 25.63
C ASP A 284 0.15 -2.48 24.38
N VAL A 285 -0.54 -2.24 23.27
CA VAL A 285 -0.27 -2.91 21.99
C VAL A 285 1.01 -2.44 21.30
N THR A 286 1.61 -1.36 21.81
CA THR A 286 2.87 -0.82 21.30
C THR A 286 4.10 -1.39 22.01
N ASP A 287 3.89 -2.03 23.18
CA ASP A 287 4.94 -2.64 23.99
C ASP A 287 4.52 -4.07 24.43
N ILE A 288 4.49 -4.98 23.45
CA ILE A 288 4.19 -6.40 23.72
C ILE A 288 5.52 -7.17 23.85
N PRO A 289 5.79 -7.81 24.99
CA PRO A 289 7.03 -8.55 25.17
C PRO A 289 7.18 -9.69 24.14
N ILE A 290 8.40 -9.91 23.67
CA ILE A 290 8.74 -11.06 22.82
C ILE A 290 8.37 -12.34 23.54
N GLY A 291 7.75 -13.29 22.84
CA GLY A 291 7.27 -14.55 23.43
C GLY A 291 5.96 -14.44 24.20
N HIS A 292 5.35 -13.24 24.27
CA HIS A 292 4.01 -13.09 24.87
C HIS A 292 2.99 -14.00 24.18
N GLU A 293 2.17 -14.65 24.96
CA GLU A 293 1.13 -15.57 24.45
C GLU A 293 -0.07 -14.76 23.93
N ILE A 294 -0.23 -14.73 22.61
CA ILE A 294 -1.38 -14.12 21.94
C ILE A 294 -2.47 -15.18 21.80
N LYS A 295 -3.63 -14.94 22.41
CA LYS A 295 -4.79 -15.84 22.39
C LYS A 295 -5.77 -15.41 21.31
N ILE A 296 -5.83 -16.19 20.23
CA ILE A 296 -6.70 -15.92 19.08
C ILE A 296 -7.90 -16.87 19.17
N PRO A 297 -9.15 -16.36 19.27
CA PRO A 297 -10.35 -17.21 19.22
C PRO A 297 -10.38 -18.06 17.94
N LEU A 298 -10.72 -19.35 18.06
CA LEU A 298 -10.71 -20.25 16.90
C LEU A 298 -11.70 -19.82 15.81
N GLU A 299 -12.81 -19.23 16.20
CA GLU A 299 -13.82 -18.71 15.28
C GLU A 299 -13.30 -17.59 14.37
N LEU A 300 -12.29 -16.84 14.82
CA LEU A 300 -11.67 -15.75 14.04
C LEU A 300 -10.60 -16.24 13.06
N LEU A 301 -10.02 -17.43 13.30
CA LEU A 301 -8.94 -17.93 12.45
C LEU A 301 -9.41 -18.19 11.02
N LEU A 302 -8.53 -17.89 10.07
CA LEU A 302 -8.65 -18.41 8.72
C LEU A 302 -8.62 -19.95 8.75
N PRO A 303 -9.33 -20.63 7.84
CA PRO A 303 -9.45 -22.09 7.84
C PRO A 303 -8.11 -22.83 7.85
N GLU A 304 -7.12 -22.33 7.10
CA GLU A 304 -5.78 -22.91 7.01
C GLU A 304 -5.00 -22.95 8.34
N TYR A 305 -5.40 -22.12 9.31
CA TYR A 305 -4.79 -22.05 10.63
C TYR A 305 -5.58 -22.77 11.73
N LEU A 306 -6.68 -23.43 11.39
CA LEU A 306 -7.44 -24.25 12.32
C LEU A 306 -6.80 -25.62 12.53
N PRO A 307 -7.11 -26.35 13.62
CA PRO A 307 -6.70 -27.74 13.77
C PRO A 307 -7.06 -28.60 12.56
N ALA A 308 -6.23 -29.56 12.19
CA ALA A 308 -6.45 -30.41 11.01
C ALA A 308 -7.81 -31.15 11.03
N ALA A 309 -8.30 -31.52 12.22
CA ALA A 309 -9.60 -32.15 12.38
C ALA A 309 -10.79 -31.18 12.37
N HIS A 310 -10.54 -29.88 12.34
CA HIS A 310 -11.62 -28.88 12.38
C HIS A 310 -12.44 -28.88 11.09
N PRO A 311 -13.78 -28.93 11.12
CA PRO A 311 -14.63 -29.03 9.92
C PRO A 311 -14.35 -27.93 8.88
N ARG A 312 -14.25 -26.66 9.30
CA ARG A 312 -13.94 -25.52 8.40
C ARG A 312 -12.60 -25.67 7.67
N ARG A 313 -11.59 -26.30 8.31
CA ARG A 313 -10.31 -26.58 7.66
C ARG A 313 -10.44 -27.68 6.62
N GLN A 314 -11.13 -28.76 6.96
CA GLN A 314 -11.36 -29.88 6.05
C GLN A 314 -12.16 -29.45 4.82
N GLU A 315 -13.20 -28.63 5.00
CA GLU A 315 -13.99 -28.03 3.92
C GLU A 315 -13.12 -27.15 3.01
N TYR A 316 -12.29 -26.30 3.62
CA TYR A 316 -11.37 -25.42 2.87
C TYR A 316 -10.35 -26.23 2.04
N GLU A 317 -9.71 -27.22 2.65
CA GLU A 317 -8.74 -28.07 1.97
C GLU A 317 -9.41 -28.93 0.87
N ALA A 318 -10.64 -29.37 1.07
CA ALA A 318 -11.43 -30.06 0.05
C ALA A 318 -11.74 -29.13 -1.14
N ALA A 319 -12.17 -27.89 -0.87
CA ALA A 319 -12.43 -26.89 -1.90
C ALA A 319 -11.16 -26.54 -2.70
N LEU A 320 -10.01 -26.40 -2.04
CA LEU A 320 -8.72 -26.18 -2.71
C LEU A 320 -8.35 -27.37 -3.61
N ARG A 321 -8.53 -28.59 -3.12
CA ARG A 321 -8.27 -29.79 -3.95
C ARG A 321 -9.22 -29.89 -5.13
N GLU A 322 -10.48 -29.53 -4.96
CA GLU A 322 -11.48 -29.55 -6.03
C GLU A 322 -11.17 -28.50 -7.10
N SER A 323 -10.96 -27.25 -6.69
CA SER A 323 -10.64 -26.17 -7.63
C SER A 323 -9.27 -26.33 -8.30
N GLY A 324 -8.27 -26.87 -7.59
CA GLY A 324 -6.92 -27.13 -8.11
C GLY A 324 -6.85 -28.17 -9.25
N ARG A 325 -7.95 -28.88 -9.52
CA ARG A 325 -8.04 -29.78 -10.70
C ARG A 325 -8.23 -29.01 -12.01
N PHE A 326 -8.65 -27.75 -11.93
CA PHE A 326 -8.91 -26.93 -13.08
C PHE A 326 -7.73 -25.99 -13.34
N THR A 327 -6.99 -26.26 -14.39
CA THR A 327 -5.86 -25.44 -14.86
C THR A 327 -6.08 -25.07 -16.31
N ASN A 328 -5.53 -23.93 -16.72
CA ASN A 328 -5.59 -23.49 -18.10
C ASN A 328 -4.87 -24.48 -19.02
N GLN A 329 -5.56 -24.98 -20.02
CA GLN A 329 -5.03 -25.93 -21.01
C GLN A 329 -4.60 -25.22 -22.30
N VAL A 330 -5.02 -23.98 -22.51
CA VAL A 330 -4.70 -23.23 -23.71
C VAL A 330 -3.22 -22.81 -23.70
N ARG A 331 -2.55 -23.04 -24.79
CA ARG A 331 -1.19 -22.57 -25.05
C ARG A 331 -1.18 -21.82 -26.38
N THR A 332 -0.53 -20.67 -26.38
CA THR A 332 -0.41 -19.80 -27.56
C THR A 332 0.92 -19.07 -27.57
N ALA A 333 1.52 -18.89 -28.74
CA ALA A 333 2.85 -18.32 -28.87
C ALA A 333 2.88 -16.81 -28.61
N ASP A 334 1.80 -16.10 -28.93
CA ASP A 334 1.74 -14.64 -28.96
C ASP A 334 0.38 -14.09 -28.50
N LEU A 335 -0.38 -14.88 -27.74
CA LEU A 335 -1.77 -14.62 -27.35
C LEU A 335 -2.76 -14.60 -28.54
N SER A 336 -2.43 -15.24 -29.65
CA SER A 336 -3.33 -15.33 -30.80
C SER A 336 -4.65 -16.01 -30.42
N GLY A 337 -5.78 -15.38 -30.76
CA GLY A 337 -7.13 -15.81 -30.40
C GLY A 337 -7.50 -15.57 -28.93
N VAL A 338 -6.62 -14.99 -28.11
CA VAL A 338 -6.92 -14.62 -26.72
C VAL A 338 -7.60 -13.27 -26.66
N THR A 339 -8.68 -13.18 -25.88
CA THR A 339 -9.33 -11.91 -25.55
C THR A 339 -9.02 -11.53 -24.10
N VAL A 340 -8.41 -10.36 -23.90
CA VAL A 340 -8.13 -9.77 -22.60
C VAL A 340 -9.11 -8.65 -22.33
N ILE A 341 -10.00 -8.82 -21.34
CA ILE A 341 -10.96 -7.80 -20.92
C ILE A 341 -10.31 -7.04 -19.76
N LEU A 342 -9.99 -5.76 -20.01
CA LEU A 342 -9.34 -4.87 -19.06
C LEU A 342 -10.33 -3.90 -18.43
N ASP A 343 -10.43 -3.94 -17.14
CA ASP A 343 -11.17 -3.02 -16.30
C ASP A 343 -10.21 -2.16 -15.46
N ALA A 344 -10.58 -0.92 -15.21
CA ALA A 344 -9.95 -0.08 -14.19
C ALA A 344 -11.00 0.26 -13.15
N GLY A 345 -10.70 0.03 -11.89
CA GLY A 345 -11.61 0.32 -10.79
C GLY A 345 -12.06 1.78 -10.75
N HIS A 346 -13.24 2.04 -10.19
CA HIS A 346 -13.74 3.39 -9.93
C HIS A 346 -13.92 4.27 -11.19
N GLY A 347 -13.86 5.60 -11.02
CA GLY A 347 -13.98 6.60 -12.08
C GLY A 347 -15.25 7.44 -12.00
N GLY A 348 -15.27 8.58 -12.69
CA GLY A 348 -16.39 9.53 -12.63
C GLY A 348 -16.59 10.12 -11.23
N VAL A 349 -17.78 9.95 -10.67
CA VAL A 349 -18.09 10.38 -9.29
C VAL A 349 -17.44 9.49 -8.23
N ASP A 350 -17.08 8.27 -8.59
CA ASP A 350 -16.43 7.28 -7.72
C ASP A 350 -14.90 7.37 -7.89
N VAL A 351 -14.25 8.14 -7.06
CA VAL A 351 -12.80 8.34 -7.13
C VAL A 351 -12.00 7.18 -6.54
N GLY A 352 -12.65 6.21 -5.88
CA GLY A 352 -11.99 5.14 -5.14
C GLY A 352 -11.32 5.62 -3.86
N ALA A 353 -10.30 4.91 -3.43
CA ALA A 353 -9.47 5.33 -2.32
C ALA A 353 -8.77 6.66 -2.64
N SER A 354 -8.65 7.53 -1.62
CA SER A 354 -8.06 8.86 -1.79
C SER A 354 -7.23 9.24 -0.57
N PHE A 355 -5.94 9.52 -0.79
CA PHE A 355 -5.00 9.94 0.24
C PHE A 355 -4.02 10.97 -0.32
N GLY A 356 -3.86 12.11 0.38
CA GLY A 356 -2.87 13.11 0.02
C GLY A 356 -2.96 13.63 -1.42
N GLY A 357 -4.17 13.77 -1.96
CA GLY A 357 -4.39 14.22 -3.35
C GLY A 357 -4.16 13.14 -4.41
N VAL A 358 -3.91 11.90 -4.00
CA VAL A 358 -3.81 10.73 -4.90
C VAL A 358 -5.16 10.04 -4.92
N TRP A 359 -5.79 9.93 -6.09
CA TRP A 359 -7.08 9.25 -6.29
C TRP A 359 -6.87 7.95 -7.05
N GLU A 360 -7.34 6.85 -6.48
CA GLU A 360 -7.19 5.53 -7.06
C GLU A 360 -7.58 5.48 -8.54
N SER A 361 -8.78 5.96 -8.86
CA SER A 361 -9.36 5.89 -10.21
C SER A 361 -8.43 6.38 -11.33
N LEU A 362 -7.60 7.40 -11.08
CA LEU A 362 -6.71 7.98 -12.09
C LEU A 362 -5.50 7.08 -12.36
N TYR A 363 -4.88 6.61 -11.30
CA TYR A 363 -3.63 5.86 -11.41
C TYR A 363 -3.86 4.42 -11.89
N VAL A 364 -4.94 3.78 -11.46
CA VAL A 364 -5.30 2.44 -11.97
C VAL A 364 -5.78 2.49 -13.42
N TYR A 365 -6.41 3.61 -13.83
CA TYR A 365 -6.74 3.85 -15.23
C TYR A 365 -5.48 3.99 -16.10
N ASP A 366 -4.46 4.75 -15.67
CA ASP A 366 -3.18 4.88 -16.37
C ASP A 366 -2.46 3.52 -16.50
N ILE A 367 -2.44 2.71 -15.43
CA ILE A 367 -1.88 1.35 -15.48
C ILE A 367 -2.63 0.50 -16.51
N LYS A 368 -3.97 0.52 -16.49
CA LYS A 368 -4.79 -0.19 -17.49
C LYS A 368 -4.45 0.23 -18.93
N LEU A 369 -4.24 1.52 -19.18
CA LEU A 369 -3.87 2.02 -20.52
C LEU A 369 -2.50 1.49 -20.95
N ARG A 370 -1.53 1.43 -20.04
CA ARG A 370 -0.19 0.87 -20.32
C ARG A 370 -0.26 -0.63 -20.61
N ILE A 371 -1.07 -1.37 -19.86
CA ILE A 371 -1.33 -2.79 -20.14
C ILE A 371 -1.93 -2.95 -21.54
N LYS A 372 -2.96 -2.15 -21.86
CA LYS A 372 -3.61 -2.17 -23.18
C LYS A 372 -2.60 -1.90 -24.28
N GLU A 373 -1.79 -0.85 -24.16
CA GLU A 373 -0.78 -0.49 -25.15
C GLU A 373 0.27 -1.60 -25.35
N LEU A 374 0.77 -2.20 -24.24
CA LEU A 374 1.75 -3.28 -24.32
C LEU A 374 1.18 -4.52 -24.99
N LEU A 375 -0.06 -4.92 -24.64
CA LEU A 375 -0.71 -6.08 -25.28
C LEU A 375 -0.92 -5.86 -26.78
N GLU A 376 -1.43 -4.69 -27.18
CA GLU A 376 -1.70 -4.36 -28.58
C GLU A 376 -0.43 -4.20 -29.43
N ARG A 377 0.68 -3.76 -28.84
CA ARG A 377 1.95 -3.59 -29.55
C ARG A 377 2.77 -4.87 -29.67
N HIS A 378 2.72 -5.73 -28.65
CA HIS A 378 3.65 -6.85 -28.51
C HIS A 378 3.01 -8.22 -28.58
N THR A 379 1.69 -8.30 -28.75
CA THR A 379 0.97 -9.57 -28.82
C THR A 379 -0.15 -9.52 -29.86
N ALA A 380 -0.67 -10.68 -30.22
CA ALA A 380 -1.86 -10.79 -31.07
C ALA A 380 -3.18 -10.86 -30.26
N ALA A 381 -3.15 -10.49 -28.99
CA ALA A 381 -4.33 -10.49 -28.13
C ALA A 381 -5.35 -9.44 -28.56
N ARG A 382 -6.62 -9.80 -28.51
CA ARG A 382 -7.72 -8.84 -28.60
C ARG A 382 -7.95 -8.18 -27.24
N VAL A 383 -7.81 -6.88 -27.15
CA VAL A 383 -8.03 -6.14 -25.90
C VAL A 383 -9.40 -5.44 -25.91
N VAL A 384 -10.20 -5.66 -24.86
CA VAL A 384 -11.49 -5.02 -24.64
C VAL A 384 -11.43 -4.21 -23.34
N ALA A 385 -11.51 -2.89 -23.44
CA ALA A 385 -11.56 -2.01 -22.26
C ALA A 385 -13.01 -1.81 -21.79
N THR A 386 -13.24 -1.82 -20.48
CA THR A 386 -14.58 -1.57 -19.90
C THR A 386 -14.86 -0.10 -19.68
N THR A 387 -13.83 0.71 -19.47
CA THR A 387 -13.94 2.13 -19.13
C THR A 387 -13.03 2.99 -19.99
N ARG A 388 -13.41 4.27 -20.16
CA ARG A 388 -12.58 5.30 -20.82
C ARG A 388 -12.76 6.63 -20.09
N ASP A 389 -11.68 7.40 -19.96
CA ASP A 389 -11.70 8.79 -19.49
C ASP A 389 -11.61 9.73 -20.68
N GLY A 390 -12.62 10.59 -20.84
CA GLY A 390 -12.76 11.45 -22.03
C GLY A 390 -13.06 10.67 -23.31
N GLU A 391 -12.63 11.21 -24.45
CA GLU A 391 -12.97 10.67 -25.79
C GLU A 391 -11.93 9.66 -26.31
N GLU A 392 -10.70 9.69 -25.81
CA GLU A 392 -9.59 8.88 -26.30
C GLU A 392 -8.88 8.09 -25.20
N PHE A 393 -8.28 6.96 -25.57
CA PHE A 393 -7.35 6.23 -24.71
C PHE A 393 -5.97 6.90 -24.78
N ARG A 394 -5.67 7.76 -23.80
CA ARG A 394 -4.45 8.54 -23.79
C ARG A 394 -3.64 8.32 -22.52
N ILE A 395 -2.42 7.80 -22.65
CA ILE A 395 -1.43 7.75 -21.57
C ILE A 395 -0.82 9.15 -21.39
N LEU A 396 -0.80 9.64 -20.16
CA LEU A 396 -0.17 10.92 -19.83
C LEU A 396 1.27 10.66 -19.37
N ASP A 397 2.22 11.30 -20.08
CA ASP A 397 3.65 11.16 -19.76
C ASP A 397 4.05 12.08 -18.59
N ARG A 398 3.50 11.81 -17.41
CA ARG A 398 3.79 12.54 -16.18
C ARG A 398 3.60 11.67 -14.93
N ASP A 399 4.33 11.99 -13.86
CA ASP A 399 4.25 11.28 -12.59
C ASP A 399 2.94 11.59 -11.88
N VAL A 400 2.64 12.86 -11.63
CA VAL A 400 1.38 13.27 -11.02
C VAL A 400 0.31 13.46 -12.07
N LEU A 401 -0.77 12.68 -11.98
CA LEU A 401 -1.87 12.73 -12.94
C LEU A 401 -2.87 13.83 -12.58
N PRO A 402 -3.41 14.56 -13.57
CA PRO A 402 -4.45 15.56 -13.33
C PRO A 402 -5.74 14.88 -12.90
N PHE A 403 -6.50 15.56 -12.04
CA PHE A 403 -7.82 15.07 -11.64
C PHE A 403 -8.78 15.03 -12.82
N SER A 404 -9.55 13.94 -12.96
CA SER A 404 -10.61 13.77 -13.94
C SER A 404 -11.82 13.06 -13.34
N ARG A 405 -13.00 13.44 -13.81
CA ARG A 405 -14.28 12.76 -13.60
C ARG A 405 -14.94 12.36 -14.92
N GLY A 406 -14.20 12.37 -16.01
CA GLY A 406 -14.70 12.06 -17.35
C GLY A 406 -14.91 10.57 -17.64
N HIS A 407 -14.73 9.70 -16.66
CA HIS A 407 -14.80 8.25 -16.87
C HIS A 407 -16.21 7.79 -17.27
N THR A 408 -16.24 6.93 -18.27
CA THR A 408 -17.44 6.36 -18.86
C THR A 408 -17.29 4.84 -18.95
N VAL A 409 -18.33 4.08 -18.57
CA VAL A 409 -18.42 2.64 -18.89
C VAL A 409 -18.83 2.51 -20.35
N LEU A 410 -18.09 1.72 -21.12
CA LEU A 410 -18.23 1.59 -22.58
C LEU A 410 -19.34 0.62 -23.00
N THR A 411 -20.46 0.64 -22.29
CA THR A 411 -21.71 -0.04 -22.68
C THR A 411 -22.33 0.62 -23.92
N ASN A 412 -23.35 0.01 -24.50
CA ASN A 412 -24.12 0.56 -25.60
C ASN A 412 -25.58 0.84 -25.17
N PRO A 413 -25.99 2.14 -25.04
CA PRO A 413 -25.17 3.35 -25.12
C PRO A 413 -24.17 3.46 -23.93
N PRO A 414 -23.10 4.27 -24.08
CA PRO A 414 -22.13 4.51 -23.00
C PRO A 414 -22.76 5.12 -21.75
N TYR A 415 -22.16 4.85 -20.58
CA TYR A 415 -22.63 5.36 -19.29
C TYR A 415 -21.54 6.23 -18.64
N PRO A 416 -21.67 7.56 -18.64
CA PRO A 416 -20.87 8.42 -17.78
C PRO A 416 -21.09 8.01 -16.31
N ILE A 417 -20.02 7.75 -15.56
CA ILE A 417 -20.14 7.20 -14.20
C ILE A 417 -20.66 8.29 -13.25
N ALA A 418 -21.97 8.41 -13.16
CA ALA A 418 -22.69 9.33 -12.28
C ALA A 418 -23.17 8.68 -10.97
N ASP A 419 -23.10 7.34 -10.88
CA ASP A 419 -23.41 6.54 -9.70
C ASP A 419 -22.42 5.37 -9.64
N SER A 420 -21.77 5.19 -8.48
CA SER A 420 -20.73 4.16 -8.29
C SER A 420 -21.29 2.74 -8.40
N ALA A 421 -22.46 2.48 -7.80
CA ALA A 421 -23.07 1.16 -7.83
C ALA A 421 -23.55 0.78 -9.24
N VAL A 422 -24.10 1.74 -10.00
CA VAL A 422 -24.46 1.54 -11.41
C VAL A 422 -23.20 1.30 -12.23
N GLY A 423 -22.17 2.10 -12.05
CA GLY A 423 -20.89 1.96 -12.74
C GLY A 423 -20.27 0.57 -12.58
N VAL A 424 -20.16 0.08 -11.35
CA VAL A 424 -19.66 -1.27 -11.05
C VAL A 424 -20.53 -2.35 -11.72
N ASN A 425 -21.85 -2.21 -11.67
CA ASN A 425 -22.74 -3.21 -12.25
C ASN A 425 -22.67 -3.22 -13.78
N LEU A 426 -22.61 -2.08 -14.43
CA LEU A 426 -22.49 -2.02 -15.89
C LEU A 426 -21.18 -2.62 -16.41
N ARG A 427 -20.10 -2.57 -15.63
CA ARG A 427 -18.80 -3.19 -16.01
C ARG A 427 -18.90 -4.70 -16.13
N TRP A 428 -19.55 -5.40 -15.18
CA TRP A 428 -19.70 -6.84 -15.32
C TRP A 428 -20.70 -7.23 -16.41
N TYR A 429 -21.74 -6.42 -16.70
CA TYR A 429 -22.60 -6.64 -17.88
C TYR A 429 -21.78 -6.53 -19.17
N LEU A 430 -20.96 -5.50 -19.30
CA LEU A 430 -20.09 -5.31 -20.46
C LEU A 430 -19.08 -6.46 -20.60
N ALA A 431 -18.45 -6.87 -19.50
CA ALA A 431 -17.52 -8.00 -19.50
C ALA A 431 -18.20 -9.30 -19.94
N ASN A 432 -19.42 -9.58 -19.48
CA ASN A 432 -20.19 -10.76 -19.89
C ASN A 432 -20.59 -10.72 -21.37
N SER A 433 -20.97 -9.55 -21.87
CA SER A 433 -21.27 -9.36 -23.29
C SER A 433 -20.02 -9.55 -24.16
N ALA A 434 -18.88 -8.96 -23.74
CA ALA A 434 -17.61 -9.16 -24.45
C ALA A 434 -17.17 -10.63 -24.46
N TYR A 435 -17.34 -11.34 -23.34
CA TYR A 435 -17.10 -12.77 -23.24
C TYR A 435 -17.99 -13.58 -24.18
N SER A 436 -19.28 -13.32 -24.23
CA SER A 436 -20.19 -14.01 -25.15
C SER A 436 -19.81 -13.78 -26.61
N ARG A 437 -19.41 -12.56 -26.98
CA ARG A 437 -18.92 -12.26 -28.33
C ARG A 437 -17.60 -12.96 -28.65
N ALA A 438 -16.68 -13.05 -27.68
CA ALA A 438 -15.41 -13.78 -27.87
C ALA A 438 -15.66 -15.28 -28.07
N LEU A 439 -16.56 -15.90 -27.31
CA LEU A 439 -16.94 -17.31 -27.49
C LEU A 439 -17.55 -17.60 -28.87
N SER A 440 -18.33 -16.68 -29.42
CA SER A 440 -18.90 -16.84 -30.76
C SER A 440 -17.83 -16.81 -31.85
N ALA A 441 -16.67 -16.19 -31.60
CA ALA A 441 -15.55 -16.13 -32.52
C ALA A 441 -14.56 -17.31 -32.36
N GLU A 442 -14.22 -17.67 -31.12
CA GLU A 442 -13.09 -18.59 -30.81
C GLU A 442 -13.51 -19.93 -30.19
N SER A 443 -14.71 -20.07 -29.70
CA SER A 443 -15.30 -21.29 -29.12
C SER A 443 -14.64 -21.86 -27.84
N ASP A 444 -13.46 -21.40 -27.43
CA ASP A 444 -12.76 -21.87 -26.23
C ASP A 444 -12.88 -20.85 -25.09
N PRO A 445 -13.63 -21.18 -24.00
CA PRO A 445 -13.82 -20.31 -22.86
C PRO A 445 -12.52 -19.88 -22.17
N GLN A 446 -11.49 -20.72 -22.20
CA GLN A 446 -10.21 -20.46 -21.54
C GLN A 446 -9.34 -19.45 -22.31
N LYS A 447 -9.71 -19.09 -23.54
CA LYS A 447 -9.08 -18.00 -24.31
C LYS A 447 -9.52 -16.61 -23.90
N VAL A 448 -10.34 -16.48 -22.86
CA VAL A 448 -10.80 -15.18 -22.37
C VAL A 448 -10.39 -14.99 -20.91
N VAL A 449 -9.73 -13.88 -20.62
CA VAL A 449 -9.38 -13.47 -19.25
C VAL A 449 -9.94 -12.09 -18.95
N PHE A 450 -10.28 -11.86 -17.67
CA PHE A 450 -10.74 -10.58 -17.16
C PHE A 450 -9.84 -10.09 -16.03
N LEU A 451 -9.39 -8.84 -16.11
CA LEU A 451 -8.58 -8.18 -15.10
C LEU A 451 -9.19 -6.85 -14.71
N SER A 452 -9.45 -6.66 -13.43
CA SER A 452 -9.84 -5.37 -12.83
C SER A 452 -8.66 -4.83 -12.04
N ILE A 453 -8.18 -3.64 -12.38
CA ILE A 453 -7.02 -3.00 -11.75
C ILE A 453 -7.51 -2.01 -10.71
N HIS A 454 -7.01 -2.16 -9.48
CA HIS A 454 -7.34 -1.40 -8.29
C HIS A 454 -6.09 -1.01 -7.50
N ALA A 455 -6.24 -0.13 -6.51
CA ALA A 455 -5.24 0.19 -5.51
C ALA A 455 -5.93 0.38 -4.15
N ASP A 456 -5.78 -0.57 -3.28
CA ASP A 456 -6.57 -0.73 -2.06
C ASP A 456 -6.30 0.36 -1.00
N SER A 457 -7.19 0.43 -0.03
CA SER A 457 -7.07 1.23 1.19
C SER A 457 -7.08 0.33 2.42
N LEU A 458 -5.94 -0.27 2.70
CA LEU A 458 -5.75 -1.21 3.80
C LEU A 458 -5.32 -0.48 5.09
N HIS A 459 -5.03 -1.25 6.13
CA HIS A 459 -4.34 -0.71 7.29
C HIS A 459 -2.99 -0.09 6.87
N PRO A 460 -2.60 1.12 7.36
CA PRO A 460 -1.42 1.85 6.86
C PRO A 460 -0.08 1.11 7.03
N THR A 461 0.02 0.16 7.96
CA THR A 461 1.23 -0.66 8.16
C THR A 461 1.42 -1.72 7.08
N LEU A 462 0.38 -2.01 6.29
CA LEU A 462 0.42 -2.98 5.22
C LEU A 462 0.86 -2.32 3.91
N ARG A 463 1.51 -3.08 3.06
CA ARG A 463 1.92 -2.61 1.74
C ARG A 463 2.03 -3.76 0.74
N GLY A 464 2.14 -3.40 -0.53
CA GLY A 464 2.39 -4.32 -1.62
C GLY A 464 1.12 -4.80 -2.32
N ALA A 465 1.32 -5.42 -3.48
CA ALA A 465 0.26 -5.90 -4.34
C ALA A 465 -0.36 -7.19 -3.81
N MET A 466 -1.65 -7.37 -4.08
CA MET A 466 -2.40 -8.60 -3.84
C MET A 466 -3.52 -8.76 -4.87
N THR A 467 -4.11 -9.95 -4.93
CA THR A 467 -5.21 -10.25 -5.85
C THR A 467 -6.39 -10.84 -5.12
N TYR A 468 -7.59 -10.52 -5.63
CA TYR A 468 -8.82 -11.21 -5.26
C TYR A 468 -9.27 -12.10 -6.41
N ILE A 469 -9.73 -13.31 -6.07
CA ILE A 469 -10.35 -14.28 -6.96
C ILE A 469 -11.77 -14.60 -6.49
N PRO A 470 -12.66 -15.11 -7.36
CA PRO A 470 -14.04 -15.36 -6.99
C PRO A 470 -14.21 -16.71 -6.28
N ALA A 471 -14.38 -16.72 -4.95
CA ALA A 471 -14.71 -17.93 -4.20
C ALA A 471 -15.97 -18.63 -4.75
N ALA A 472 -15.88 -19.91 -5.09
CA ALA A 472 -16.98 -20.68 -5.66
C ALA A 472 -18.21 -20.71 -4.76
N ALA A 473 -18.00 -20.88 -3.44
CA ALA A 473 -19.06 -20.91 -2.44
C ALA A 473 -19.87 -19.61 -2.36
N MET A 474 -19.29 -18.46 -2.74
CA MET A 474 -19.92 -17.14 -2.61
C MET A 474 -20.62 -16.65 -3.88
N ARG A 475 -20.68 -17.47 -4.93
CA ARG A 475 -21.31 -17.14 -6.21
C ARG A 475 -22.61 -17.91 -6.48
N GLN A 476 -23.27 -18.37 -5.43
CA GLN A 476 -24.56 -19.05 -5.51
C GLN A 476 -25.69 -18.08 -5.87
N GLY A 477 -26.74 -18.62 -6.51
CA GLY A 477 -27.94 -17.87 -6.83
C GLY A 477 -27.95 -17.27 -8.24
N SER A 478 -28.97 -16.49 -8.51
CA SER A 478 -29.16 -15.72 -9.75
C SER A 478 -29.03 -14.24 -9.47
N PHE A 479 -28.30 -13.54 -10.31
CA PHE A 479 -27.98 -12.13 -10.13
C PHE A 479 -28.53 -11.32 -11.30
N ARG A 480 -29.37 -10.33 -10.96
CA ARG A 480 -29.97 -9.40 -11.92
C ARG A 480 -30.00 -8.00 -11.30
N LYS A 481 -29.80 -7.00 -12.14
CA LYS A 481 -30.09 -5.60 -11.79
C LYS A 481 -31.33 -5.14 -12.56
N ALA A 482 -32.21 -4.42 -11.91
CA ALA A 482 -33.42 -3.83 -12.50
C ALA A 482 -33.32 -2.31 -12.52
N GLY A 483 -34.06 -1.70 -13.42
CA GLY A 483 -34.19 -0.26 -13.55
C GLY A 483 -33.78 0.25 -14.93
N ALA A 484 -34.36 1.37 -15.33
CA ALA A 484 -34.21 1.94 -16.67
C ALA A 484 -32.75 2.19 -17.07
N VAL A 485 -31.90 2.53 -16.11
CA VAL A 485 -30.46 2.75 -16.36
C VAL A 485 -29.76 1.49 -16.87
N TYR A 486 -30.15 0.30 -16.42
CA TYR A 486 -29.59 -0.96 -16.91
C TYR A 486 -30.31 -1.40 -18.19
N GLU A 487 -31.64 -1.38 -18.20
CA GLU A 487 -32.50 -1.87 -19.29
C GLU A 487 -32.29 -1.11 -20.61
N ALA A 488 -31.83 0.13 -20.51
CA ALA A 488 -31.45 0.92 -21.67
C ALA A 488 -30.19 0.42 -22.39
N ARG A 489 -29.38 -0.45 -21.77
CA ARG A 489 -28.09 -0.93 -22.32
C ARG A 489 -28.25 -2.26 -23.04
N GLN A 490 -27.53 -2.38 -24.17
CA GLN A 490 -27.55 -3.59 -24.98
C GLN A 490 -27.05 -4.79 -24.16
N GLU A 491 -25.99 -4.65 -23.40
CA GLU A 491 -25.36 -5.71 -22.60
C GLU A 491 -26.29 -6.30 -21.55
N TRP A 492 -27.14 -5.47 -20.93
CA TRP A 492 -28.20 -5.95 -20.06
C TRP A 492 -29.27 -6.71 -20.83
N ARG A 493 -29.71 -6.21 -22.00
CA ARG A 493 -30.74 -6.86 -22.84
C ARG A 493 -30.26 -8.21 -23.38
N GLU A 494 -28.97 -8.35 -23.71
CA GLU A 494 -28.35 -9.60 -24.14
C GLU A 494 -28.42 -10.67 -23.05
N ARG A 495 -28.16 -10.28 -21.79
CA ARG A 495 -28.17 -11.22 -20.66
C ARG A 495 -28.55 -10.51 -19.36
N PRO A 496 -29.86 -10.36 -19.07
CA PRO A 496 -30.34 -9.60 -17.90
C PRO A 496 -29.95 -10.22 -16.55
N ALA A 497 -29.81 -11.54 -16.50
CA ALA A 497 -29.47 -12.29 -15.30
C ALA A 497 -28.35 -13.29 -15.57
N VAL A 498 -27.53 -13.55 -14.55
CA VAL A 498 -26.49 -14.57 -14.57
C VAL A 498 -26.65 -15.51 -13.38
N SER A 499 -26.40 -16.79 -13.62
CA SER A 499 -26.30 -17.84 -12.60
C SER A 499 -25.19 -18.80 -13.01
N PHE A 500 -24.61 -19.47 -12.05
CA PHE A 500 -23.44 -20.34 -12.28
C PHE A 500 -23.69 -21.69 -11.60
N ALA A 501 -23.56 -22.77 -12.35
CA ALA A 501 -23.55 -24.12 -11.80
C ALA A 501 -22.34 -24.31 -10.86
N TRP A 502 -22.42 -25.26 -9.93
CA TRP A 502 -21.31 -25.52 -9.01
C TRP A 502 -19.98 -25.77 -9.74
N LYS A 503 -20.00 -26.61 -10.76
CA LYS A 503 -18.82 -26.91 -11.58
C LYS A 503 -18.21 -25.67 -12.20
N GLU A 504 -19.03 -24.77 -12.79
CA GLU A 504 -18.54 -23.53 -13.39
C GLU A 504 -17.90 -22.60 -12.36
N ARG A 505 -18.45 -22.57 -11.14
CA ARG A 505 -17.89 -21.76 -10.03
C ARG A 505 -16.54 -22.28 -9.57
N VAL A 506 -16.41 -23.59 -9.40
CA VAL A 506 -15.17 -24.25 -8.98
C VAL A 506 -14.09 -24.14 -10.05
N GLU A 507 -14.45 -24.39 -11.32
CA GLU A 507 -13.55 -24.19 -12.45
C GLU A 507 -13.05 -22.75 -12.54
N SER A 508 -13.96 -21.79 -12.42
CA SER A 508 -13.59 -20.38 -12.42
C SER A 508 -12.67 -20.00 -11.26
N GLU A 509 -12.86 -20.56 -10.07
CA GLU A 509 -11.95 -20.35 -8.94
C GLU A 509 -10.55 -20.90 -9.22
N GLY A 510 -10.46 -22.13 -9.76
CA GLY A 510 -9.18 -22.76 -10.09
C GLY A 510 -8.40 -22.00 -11.17
N LEU A 511 -9.05 -21.67 -12.28
CA LEU A 511 -8.44 -20.89 -13.37
C LEU A 511 -8.03 -19.46 -12.92
N SER A 512 -8.85 -18.83 -12.09
CA SER A 512 -8.53 -17.51 -11.53
C SER A 512 -7.37 -17.56 -10.55
N ARG A 513 -7.26 -18.62 -9.73
CA ARG A 513 -6.13 -18.85 -8.82
C ARG A 513 -4.83 -19.00 -9.58
N GLN A 514 -4.79 -19.80 -10.62
CA GLN A 514 -3.60 -19.95 -11.46
C GLN A 514 -3.18 -18.61 -12.08
N LEU A 515 -4.11 -17.84 -12.64
CA LEU A 515 -3.82 -16.51 -13.19
C LEU A 515 -3.30 -15.56 -12.11
N ALA A 516 -3.89 -15.60 -10.91
CA ALA A 516 -3.47 -14.77 -9.77
C ALA A 516 -2.06 -15.13 -9.26
N GLU A 517 -1.72 -16.42 -9.22
CA GLU A 517 -0.38 -16.90 -8.83
C GLU A 517 0.69 -16.45 -9.83
N GLU A 518 0.42 -16.54 -11.14
CA GLU A 518 1.32 -15.99 -12.18
C GLU A 518 1.44 -14.47 -12.06
N MET A 519 0.35 -13.77 -11.72
CA MET A 519 0.33 -12.32 -11.51
C MET A 519 1.25 -11.91 -10.34
N ILE A 520 1.07 -12.53 -9.18
CA ILE A 520 1.90 -12.25 -8.01
C ILE A 520 3.37 -12.57 -8.29
N ALA A 521 3.65 -13.71 -8.95
CA ALA A 521 5.01 -14.09 -9.29
C ALA A 521 5.67 -13.11 -10.28
N ALA A 522 4.93 -12.60 -11.27
CA ALA A 522 5.46 -11.63 -12.24
C ALA A 522 5.72 -10.26 -11.59
N LEU A 523 4.82 -9.80 -10.72
CA LEU A 523 5.00 -8.57 -9.96
C LEU A 523 6.25 -8.63 -9.06
N ASP A 524 6.44 -9.76 -8.34
CA ASP A 524 7.62 -9.99 -7.48
C ASP A 524 8.93 -9.97 -8.30
N ARG A 525 8.96 -10.70 -9.42
CA ARG A 525 10.13 -10.71 -10.33
C ARG A 525 10.53 -9.32 -10.81
N ARG A 526 9.55 -8.45 -11.03
CA ARG A 526 9.78 -7.07 -11.47
C ARG A 526 9.98 -6.08 -10.31
N GLY A 527 10.11 -6.56 -9.07
CA GLY A 527 10.39 -5.75 -7.91
C GLY A 527 9.22 -4.87 -7.47
N VAL A 528 7.99 -5.24 -7.79
CA VAL A 528 6.79 -4.70 -7.16
C VAL A 528 6.60 -5.42 -5.83
N ALA A 529 6.51 -4.66 -4.74
CA ALA A 529 6.32 -5.25 -3.43
C ALA A 529 5.04 -6.09 -3.39
N ILE A 530 5.09 -7.27 -2.79
CA ILE A 530 3.95 -8.17 -2.62
C ILE A 530 3.46 -8.11 -1.17
N HIS A 531 2.15 -8.16 -0.97
CA HIS A 531 1.54 -8.25 0.34
C HIS A 531 2.08 -9.48 1.10
N PRO A 532 2.59 -9.33 2.34
CA PRO A 532 3.38 -10.37 3.01
C PRO A 532 2.60 -11.63 3.39
N HIS A 533 1.26 -11.52 3.52
CA HIS A 533 0.43 -12.63 3.97
C HIS A 533 -0.75 -12.85 3.01
N LYS A 534 -0.85 -14.06 2.48
CA LYS A 534 -1.94 -14.48 1.59
C LYS A 534 -2.20 -13.45 0.46
N PRO A 535 -1.24 -13.25 -0.47
CA PRO A 535 -1.40 -12.27 -1.55
C PRO A 535 -2.49 -12.65 -2.57
N VAL A 536 -2.91 -13.91 -2.62
CA VAL A 536 -4.09 -14.37 -3.37
C VAL A 536 -5.22 -14.67 -2.39
N ARG A 537 -6.33 -13.93 -2.50
CA ARG A 537 -7.47 -13.98 -1.59
C ARG A 537 -8.76 -14.33 -2.31
N GLU A 538 -9.56 -15.20 -1.72
CA GLU A 538 -10.83 -15.66 -2.30
C GLU A 538 -12.01 -14.71 -2.01
N LYS A 539 -11.84 -13.81 -1.04
CA LYS A 539 -12.90 -12.94 -0.52
C LYS A 539 -12.33 -11.73 0.21
N ILE A 540 -13.15 -10.71 0.32
CA ILE A 540 -12.93 -9.55 1.20
C ILE A 540 -13.66 -9.80 2.51
N VAL A 541 -13.02 -9.46 3.64
CA VAL A 541 -13.64 -9.44 4.97
C VAL A 541 -13.83 -7.98 5.37
N ARG A 542 -15.08 -7.57 5.65
CA ARG A 542 -15.44 -6.22 6.10
C ARG A 542 -16.53 -6.31 7.15
N ASN A 543 -16.32 -5.70 8.32
CA ASN A 543 -17.27 -5.74 9.43
C ASN A 543 -17.73 -7.19 9.75
N ARG A 544 -16.79 -8.13 9.81
CA ARG A 544 -17.04 -9.58 9.99
C ARG A 544 -17.92 -10.23 8.91
N SER A 545 -18.25 -9.53 7.86
CA SER A 545 -18.96 -10.07 6.70
C SER A 545 -17.99 -10.37 5.57
N GLU A 546 -18.23 -11.47 4.88
CA GLU A 546 -17.40 -11.93 3.77
C GLU A 546 -18.13 -11.71 2.45
N PHE A 547 -17.44 -11.22 1.45
CA PHE A 547 -18.02 -11.05 0.11
C PHE A 547 -16.96 -11.12 -1.00
N VAL A 548 -17.43 -11.41 -2.21
CA VAL A 548 -16.65 -11.30 -3.43
C VAL A 548 -17.03 -10.00 -4.14
N PRO A 549 -16.09 -9.18 -4.61
CA PRO A 549 -16.39 -7.97 -5.38
C PRO A 549 -17.35 -8.24 -6.54
N ALA A 550 -18.32 -7.34 -6.76
CA ALA A 550 -19.39 -7.54 -7.75
C ALA A 550 -18.85 -7.79 -9.16
N VAL A 551 -17.77 -7.12 -9.53
CA VAL A 551 -17.09 -7.26 -10.84
C VAL A 551 -16.51 -8.67 -11.07
N LEU A 552 -16.22 -9.42 -10.01
CA LEU A 552 -15.83 -10.83 -10.06
C LEU A 552 -17.02 -11.77 -9.83
N ARG A 553 -17.90 -11.40 -8.88
CA ARG A 553 -18.99 -12.26 -8.42
C ARG A 553 -20.00 -12.57 -9.53
N TYR A 554 -20.32 -11.57 -10.35
CA TYR A 554 -21.35 -11.66 -11.40
C TYR A 554 -20.76 -11.84 -12.80
N ASN A 555 -19.46 -11.92 -12.91
CA ASN A 555 -18.73 -12.05 -14.16
C ASN A 555 -18.71 -13.52 -14.63
N SER A 556 -18.99 -13.75 -15.91
CA SER A 556 -19.04 -15.08 -16.52
C SER A 556 -17.70 -15.57 -17.08
N VAL A 557 -16.72 -14.68 -17.27
CA VAL A 557 -15.39 -15.05 -17.76
C VAL A 557 -14.79 -16.11 -16.81
N PRO A 558 -14.24 -17.23 -17.31
CA PRO A 558 -13.70 -18.28 -16.44
C PRO A 558 -12.53 -17.78 -15.57
N ALA A 559 -11.45 -17.33 -16.17
CA ALA A 559 -10.30 -16.79 -15.48
C ALA A 559 -10.46 -15.28 -15.27
N LYS A 560 -10.58 -14.85 -14.01
CA LYS A 560 -10.78 -13.44 -13.65
C LYS A 560 -10.18 -13.09 -12.31
N ILE A 561 -9.51 -11.94 -12.24
CA ILE A 561 -8.92 -11.41 -11.01
C ILE A 561 -9.23 -9.93 -10.84
N LEU A 562 -9.20 -9.48 -9.58
CA LEU A 562 -9.08 -8.09 -9.22
C LEU A 562 -7.69 -7.92 -8.60
N LEU A 563 -6.86 -7.08 -9.22
CA LEU A 563 -5.49 -6.81 -8.80
C LEU A 563 -5.44 -5.50 -8.04
N GLU A 564 -5.07 -5.56 -6.79
CA GLU A 564 -4.68 -4.41 -5.97
C GLU A 564 -3.18 -4.19 -6.15
N VAL A 565 -2.80 -3.13 -6.84
CA VAL A 565 -1.38 -2.90 -7.21
C VAL A 565 -0.52 -2.40 -6.06
N CYS A 566 -1.15 -1.81 -5.04
CA CYS A 566 -0.51 -1.29 -3.84
C CYS A 566 -1.56 -0.82 -2.81
N ASN A 567 -1.11 -0.40 -1.61
CA ASN A 567 -1.97 0.16 -0.57
C ASN A 567 -1.83 1.70 -0.51
N LEU A 568 -2.87 2.42 -0.95
CA LEU A 568 -2.90 3.89 -0.95
C LEU A 568 -2.81 4.52 0.46
N ALA A 569 -3.27 3.83 1.50
CA ALA A 569 -3.10 4.30 2.88
C ALA A 569 -1.63 4.24 3.34
N ASN A 570 -0.79 3.41 2.72
CA ASN A 570 0.63 3.35 3.00
C ASN A 570 1.39 4.45 2.23
N GLY A 571 2.19 5.26 2.92
CA GLY A 571 2.89 6.40 2.32
C GLY A 571 3.91 6.02 1.24
N GLU A 572 4.61 4.89 1.41
CA GLU A 572 5.60 4.43 0.42
C GLU A 572 4.95 3.89 -0.84
N ASP A 573 3.90 3.09 -0.69
CA ASP A 573 3.13 2.57 -1.83
C ASP A 573 2.48 3.71 -2.61
N ARG A 574 1.92 4.71 -1.91
CA ARG A 574 1.33 5.89 -2.53
C ARG A 574 2.35 6.71 -3.33
N LYS A 575 3.57 6.91 -2.80
CA LYS A 575 4.66 7.58 -3.53
C LYS A 575 5.07 6.80 -4.78
N LEU A 576 5.17 5.47 -4.68
CA LEU A 576 5.50 4.62 -5.82
C LEU A 576 4.44 4.71 -6.92
N LEU A 577 3.16 4.63 -6.56
CA LEU A 577 2.04 4.69 -7.51
C LEU A 577 2.05 5.98 -8.33
N GLN A 578 2.45 7.11 -7.74
CA GLN A 578 2.58 8.38 -8.44
C GLN A 578 3.64 8.35 -9.53
N THR A 579 4.69 7.51 -9.43
CA THR A 579 5.77 7.48 -10.43
C THR A 579 5.36 6.73 -11.70
N ARG A 580 5.69 7.30 -12.88
CA ARG A 580 5.50 6.62 -14.19
C ARG A 580 6.22 5.27 -14.22
N ALA A 581 7.43 5.23 -13.67
CA ALA A 581 8.26 4.03 -13.65
C ALA A 581 7.60 2.87 -12.92
N PHE A 582 6.92 3.12 -11.80
CA PHE A 582 6.18 2.09 -11.08
C PHE A 582 4.97 1.61 -11.90
N ARG A 583 4.17 2.52 -12.46
CA ARG A 583 3.00 2.18 -13.26
C ARG A 583 3.37 1.39 -14.52
N GLN A 584 4.45 1.79 -15.19
CA GLN A 584 4.98 1.07 -16.35
C GLN A 584 5.45 -0.34 -15.97
N ARG A 585 6.24 -0.47 -14.92
CA ARG A 585 6.73 -1.75 -14.39
C ARG A 585 5.60 -2.69 -13.99
N THR A 586 4.56 -2.14 -13.36
CA THR A 586 3.34 -2.89 -13.00
C THR A 586 2.63 -3.39 -14.26
N ALA A 587 2.47 -2.55 -15.27
CA ALA A 587 1.85 -2.94 -16.53
C ALA A 587 2.63 -4.06 -17.26
N GLU A 588 3.96 -3.95 -17.28
CA GLU A 588 4.84 -4.99 -17.85
C GLU A 588 4.72 -6.31 -17.09
N ALA A 589 4.64 -6.27 -15.74
CA ALA A 589 4.42 -7.46 -14.93
C ALA A 589 3.08 -8.13 -15.23
N VAL A 590 2.02 -7.34 -15.43
CA VAL A 590 0.69 -7.85 -15.79
C VAL A 590 0.71 -8.55 -17.16
N VAL A 591 1.35 -7.96 -18.15
CA VAL A 591 1.48 -8.59 -19.49
C VAL A 591 2.31 -9.86 -19.41
N GLU A 592 3.41 -9.86 -18.68
CA GLU A 592 4.22 -11.06 -18.43
C GLU A 592 3.39 -12.16 -17.77
N ALA A 593 2.58 -11.83 -16.77
CA ALA A 593 1.71 -12.81 -16.10
C ALA A 593 0.70 -13.46 -17.07
N ILE A 594 0.07 -12.67 -17.94
CA ILE A 594 -0.87 -13.18 -18.94
C ILE A 594 -0.15 -14.14 -19.92
N LEU A 595 1.02 -13.75 -20.41
CA LEU A 595 1.82 -14.60 -21.30
C LEU A 595 2.20 -15.92 -20.63
N ARG A 596 2.66 -15.89 -19.37
CA ARG A 596 2.99 -17.10 -18.61
C ARG A 596 1.77 -17.98 -18.36
N TYR A 597 0.63 -17.38 -18.05
CA TYR A 597 -0.63 -18.11 -17.91
C TYR A 597 -1.01 -18.90 -19.17
N TYR A 598 -0.63 -18.41 -20.35
CA TYR A 598 -0.82 -19.09 -21.65
C TYR A 598 0.42 -19.87 -22.13
N GLY A 599 1.38 -20.13 -21.26
CA GLY A 599 2.53 -21.00 -21.50
C GLY A 599 3.74 -20.35 -22.16
N GLN A 600 3.80 -19.00 -22.18
CA GLN A 600 4.94 -18.26 -22.72
C GLN A 600 5.86 -17.82 -21.57
N GLY A 601 6.97 -18.50 -21.35
CA GLY A 601 7.89 -18.21 -20.23
C GLY A 601 9.16 -17.43 -20.58
N GLU A 602 9.66 -17.54 -21.81
CA GLU A 602 11.05 -17.16 -22.13
C GLU A 602 11.22 -16.12 -23.24
N GLY A 603 10.19 -15.85 -24.06
CA GLY A 603 10.32 -14.96 -25.23
C GLY A 603 10.10 -13.46 -24.97
N LEU A 604 9.41 -13.09 -23.88
CA LEU A 604 9.01 -11.71 -23.63
C LEU A 604 10.16 -10.84 -23.11
N GLU A 605 11.08 -11.38 -22.32
CA GLU A 605 12.24 -10.60 -21.83
C GLU A 605 13.08 -10.06 -22.98
N GLU A 606 13.24 -10.84 -24.03
CA GLU A 606 13.97 -10.44 -25.23
C GLU A 606 13.18 -9.39 -26.02
N SER A 607 11.89 -9.59 -26.22
CA SER A 607 11.02 -8.62 -26.94
C SER A 607 10.87 -7.30 -26.19
N LEU A 608 10.76 -7.31 -24.86
CA LEU A 608 10.70 -6.09 -24.04
C LEU A 608 12.05 -5.42 -23.90
N ARG A 609 13.17 -6.16 -23.89
CA ARG A 609 14.54 -5.59 -23.92
C ARG A 609 14.81 -4.88 -25.25
N VAL A 610 14.40 -5.48 -26.36
CA VAL A 610 14.53 -4.86 -27.68
C VAL A 610 13.68 -3.61 -27.79
N ALA A 611 12.46 -3.60 -27.24
CA ALA A 611 11.59 -2.42 -27.24
C ALA A 611 12.10 -1.30 -26.30
N ALA A 612 12.66 -1.63 -25.14
CA ALA A 612 13.27 -0.65 -24.24
C ALA A 612 14.54 -0.02 -24.85
N ALA A 613 15.32 -0.79 -25.60
CA ALA A 613 16.50 -0.28 -26.31
C ALA A 613 16.11 0.60 -27.51
N ALA A 614 15.00 0.31 -28.20
CA ALA A 614 14.52 1.10 -29.33
C ALA A 614 13.81 2.41 -28.92
N GLY A 615 13.35 2.55 -27.66
CA GLY A 615 12.73 3.76 -27.13
C GLY A 615 13.68 4.72 -26.41
N ALA A 616 14.97 4.38 -26.34
CA ALA A 616 16.03 5.19 -25.73
C ALA A 616 16.92 5.90 -26.78
N GLY A 617 16.56 5.85 -28.09
CA GLY A 617 17.24 6.49 -29.22
C GLY A 617 16.54 7.77 -29.68
#